data_e0a5aa443808f6abc193b50a63c0759f
#
_entry.id   e0a5aa443808f6abc193b50a63c0759f
#
_cell.length_a   1.000
_cell.length_b   1.000
_cell.length_c   1.000
_cell.angle_alpha   90.00
_cell.angle_beta   90.00
_cell.angle_gamma   90.00
#
_symmetry.space_group_name_H-M   'P 1'
#
loop_
_entity.id
_entity.type
_entity.pdbx_description
1 polymer ?
#
loop_
_entity_poly.entity_id
_entity_poly.type
_entity_poly.pdbx_seq_one_letter_code
_entity_poly.pdbx_strand_id
1 'polypeptide(L)'
;MRKSYLRGTWLKLFFAILFVLMSIGGIQSIYDDITKSAEVQYKEGKQFQKSSGYTFIKVEALEELDIADDSLKDNQKFYMLQHEHGFVMLKASKEDVKKLIQSNDIPNEKLIDLKDKDIYSPVDAIFERGSKGRKNISPELKEKFKNAAEHSSLVRARVSDIVNEIVIKKSVDSASSKLREKPFASQFYLIVPGKGYYIMTYVAEVVILIITFFSVKSVIKNIRKNKAEYEELFIKYPETERDLDILVREAKYINKKLKALIYKDALILYGRGFNFQLLSGFSKVTFDREIRKGRVISYRAHFHNIFETYEKVKVCSNYKNSREDIYELGKTLKQTFGKTVRYNYW
;
A
#
# COMPACT_ATOMS: atom_id res chain seq x y z
N MET A 1 0.63 9.88 -35.66
CA MET A 1 0.02 9.31 -34.41
C MET A 1 0.64 7.93 -34.17
N ARG A 2 1.17 7.62 -32.97
CA ARG A 2 1.79 6.29 -32.71
C ARG A 2 0.74 5.28 -32.26
N LYS A 3 0.81 4.04 -32.80
CA LYS A 3 0.04 2.88 -32.34
C LYS A 3 0.45 2.54 -30.89
N SER A 4 -0.52 2.46 -30.00
CA SER A 4 -0.24 2.10 -28.60
C SER A 4 -1.46 1.43 -27.95
N TYR A 5 -1.35 0.14 -27.73
CA TYR A 5 -2.37 -0.65 -27.02
C TYR A 5 -2.46 -0.29 -25.53
N LEU A 6 -1.38 0.30 -24.97
CA LEU A 6 -1.33 0.77 -23.58
C LEU A 6 -1.92 2.18 -23.39
N ARG A 7 -2.45 2.79 -24.45
CA ARG A 7 -3.01 4.15 -24.35
C ARG A 7 -4.10 4.23 -23.27
N GLY A 8 -3.93 5.18 -22.37
CA GLY A 8 -4.85 5.36 -21.23
C GLY A 8 -4.75 4.32 -20.11
N THR A 9 -3.80 3.38 -20.18
CA THR A 9 -3.61 2.31 -19.17
C THR A 9 -2.35 2.45 -18.33
N TRP A 10 -1.46 3.39 -18.63
CA TRP A 10 -0.16 3.52 -17.96
C TRP A 10 -0.27 3.60 -16.43
N LEU A 11 -1.19 4.40 -15.92
CA LEU A 11 -1.38 4.51 -14.47
C LEU A 11 -1.89 3.19 -13.86
N LYS A 12 -2.81 2.51 -14.54
CA LYS A 12 -3.31 1.19 -14.11
C LYS A 12 -2.21 0.14 -14.16
N LEU A 13 -1.36 0.19 -15.19
CA LEU A 13 -0.22 -0.72 -15.35
C LEU A 13 0.79 -0.50 -14.22
N PHE A 14 1.11 0.75 -13.90
CA PHE A 14 1.98 1.08 -12.78
C PHE A 14 1.47 0.49 -11.46
N PHE A 15 0.20 0.72 -11.13
CA PHE A 15 -0.39 0.14 -9.91
C PHE A 15 -0.47 -1.39 -9.97
N ALA A 16 -0.78 -1.99 -11.12
CA ALA A 16 -0.79 -3.44 -11.26
C ALA A 16 0.60 -4.04 -10.99
N ILE A 17 1.66 -3.44 -11.53
CA ILE A 17 3.04 -3.88 -11.27
C ILE A 17 3.37 -3.72 -9.78
N LEU A 18 3.04 -2.58 -9.18
CA LEU A 18 3.28 -2.33 -7.76
C LEU A 18 2.60 -3.39 -6.88
N PHE A 19 1.32 -3.68 -7.13
CA PHE A 19 0.59 -4.70 -6.38
C PHE A 19 1.12 -6.12 -6.61
N VAL A 20 1.56 -6.45 -7.82
CA VAL A 20 2.23 -7.74 -8.08
C VAL A 20 3.50 -7.87 -7.27
N LEU A 21 4.34 -6.83 -7.22
CA LEU A 21 5.57 -6.84 -6.42
C LEU A 21 5.27 -6.97 -4.92
N MET A 22 4.25 -6.26 -4.43
CA MET A 22 3.80 -6.37 -3.03
C MET A 22 3.31 -7.79 -2.72
N SER A 23 2.51 -8.40 -3.61
CA SER A 23 2.02 -9.78 -3.43
C SER A 23 3.15 -10.81 -3.43
N ILE A 24 4.17 -10.65 -4.27
CA ILE A 24 5.34 -11.54 -4.27
C ILE A 24 6.07 -11.44 -2.92
N GLY A 25 6.32 -10.22 -2.44
CA GLY A 25 6.98 -9.99 -1.16
C GLY A 25 6.17 -10.55 0.03
N GLY A 26 4.85 -10.35 0.03
CA GLY A 26 3.95 -10.86 1.06
C GLY A 26 3.91 -12.39 1.09
N ILE A 27 3.75 -13.03 -0.06
CA ILE A 27 3.76 -14.51 -0.19
C ILE A 27 5.10 -15.07 0.29
N GLN A 28 6.22 -14.45 -0.10
CA GLN A 28 7.54 -14.88 0.34
C GLN A 28 7.71 -14.74 1.85
N SER A 29 7.22 -13.64 2.45
CA SER A 29 7.25 -13.47 3.90
C SER A 29 6.45 -14.54 4.62
N ILE A 30 5.23 -14.83 4.15
CA ILE A 30 4.37 -15.88 4.73
C ILE A 30 5.02 -17.26 4.57
N TYR A 31 5.61 -17.55 3.41
CA TYR A 31 6.32 -18.80 3.16
C TYR A 31 7.50 -18.96 4.13
N ASP A 32 8.31 -17.91 4.31
CA ASP A 32 9.41 -17.90 5.25
C ASP A 32 8.94 -18.14 6.69
N ASP A 33 7.84 -17.50 7.10
CA ASP A 33 7.29 -17.64 8.45
C ASP A 33 6.75 -19.04 8.76
N ILE A 34 6.26 -19.75 7.73
CA ILE A 34 5.73 -21.11 7.87
C ILE A 34 6.84 -22.18 7.79
N THR A 35 7.84 -21.97 6.92
CA THR A 35 8.80 -23.04 6.57
C THR A 35 10.15 -22.90 7.26
N LYS A 36 10.54 -21.68 7.64
CA LYS A 36 11.85 -21.42 8.25
C LYS A 36 11.73 -21.26 9.76
N SER A 37 12.65 -21.90 10.49
CA SER A 37 12.76 -21.68 11.93
C SER A 37 13.23 -20.25 12.25
N ALA A 38 12.96 -19.79 13.48
CA ALA A 38 13.40 -18.47 13.96
C ALA A 38 14.93 -18.29 13.86
N GLU A 39 15.70 -19.34 14.12
CA GLU A 39 17.16 -19.36 13.99
C GLU A 39 17.61 -19.11 12.54
N VAL A 40 16.98 -19.79 11.57
CA VAL A 40 17.31 -19.63 10.15
C VAL A 40 17.02 -18.20 9.70
N GLN A 41 15.86 -17.67 10.04
CA GLN A 41 15.48 -16.30 9.68
C GLN A 41 16.40 -15.26 10.34
N TYR A 42 16.81 -15.49 11.59
CA TYR A 42 17.81 -14.65 12.27
C TYR A 42 19.15 -14.66 11.51
N LYS A 43 19.67 -15.83 11.14
CA LYS A 43 20.95 -15.97 10.41
C LYS A 43 20.88 -15.39 8.98
N GLU A 44 19.73 -15.39 8.36
CA GLU A 44 19.49 -14.78 7.04
C GLU A 44 19.38 -13.24 7.09
N GLY A 45 19.57 -12.61 8.25
CA GLY A 45 19.63 -11.15 8.39
C GLY A 45 18.36 -10.51 8.90
N LYS A 46 17.31 -11.27 9.26
CA LYS A 46 16.13 -10.73 9.97
C LYS A 46 16.42 -10.52 11.47
N GLN A 47 17.63 -10.07 11.79
CA GLN A 47 18.08 -9.79 13.14
C GLN A 47 17.44 -8.53 13.68
N PHE A 48 17.15 -8.50 14.98
CA PHE A 48 16.70 -7.30 15.65
C PHE A 48 17.72 -6.17 15.53
N GLN A 49 17.26 -5.05 15.02
CA GLN A 49 18.00 -3.80 14.92
C GLN A 49 17.22 -2.67 15.60
N LYS A 50 17.90 -1.62 16.03
CA LYS A 50 17.34 -0.53 16.84
C LYS A 50 16.07 0.15 16.28
N SER A 51 15.71 -0.08 15.02
CA SER A 51 14.56 0.52 14.35
C SER A 51 13.70 -0.47 13.57
N SER A 52 13.92 -1.78 13.73
CA SER A 52 13.15 -2.79 13.01
C SER A 52 11.80 -3.03 13.69
N GLY A 53 10.72 -3.23 12.91
CA GLY A 53 9.44 -3.72 13.39
C GLY A 53 9.54 -5.22 13.73
N TYR A 54 8.75 -6.06 13.04
CA TYR A 54 8.79 -7.51 13.19
C TYR A 54 10.13 -8.10 12.78
N THR A 55 10.77 -8.86 13.70
CA THR A 55 12.12 -9.38 13.53
C THR A 55 12.38 -10.56 14.49
N PHE A 56 13.60 -11.05 14.53
CA PHE A 56 14.03 -12.13 15.42
C PHE A 56 15.16 -11.65 16.33
N ILE A 57 15.15 -12.14 17.58
CA ILE A 57 16.16 -11.79 18.57
C ILE A 57 16.74 -13.06 19.17
N LYS A 58 18.06 -13.10 19.38
CA LYS A 58 18.73 -14.13 20.17
C LYS A 58 18.72 -13.70 21.62
N VAL A 59 18.01 -14.46 22.46
CA VAL A 59 17.85 -14.16 23.89
C VAL A 59 18.96 -14.80 24.67
N GLU A 60 19.74 -13.99 25.42
CA GLU A 60 20.82 -14.44 26.27
C GLU A 60 20.41 -14.50 27.75
N ALA A 61 19.57 -13.56 28.19
CA ALA A 61 19.02 -13.55 29.54
C ALA A 61 17.70 -12.77 29.61
N LEU A 62 16.86 -13.13 30.56
CA LEU A 62 15.62 -12.45 30.89
C LEU A 62 15.56 -12.20 32.40
N GLU A 63 15.17 -10.98 32.79
CA GLU A 63 14.89 -10.61 34.17
C GLU A 63 13.50 -10.01 34.28
N GLU A 64 12.69 -10.54 35.19
CA GLU A 64 11.37 -9.99 35.49
C GLU A 64 11.54 -8.65 36.24
N LEU A 65 10.89 -7.60 35.72
CA LEU A 65 10.91 -6.28 36.33
C LEU A 65 9.65 -6.09 37.18
N ASP A 66 9.82 -5.74 38.43
CA ASP A 66 8.72 -5.38 39.32
C ASP A 66 8.31 -3.93 39.10
N ILE A 67 7.67 -3.69 37.94
CA ILE A 67 7.21 -2.38 37.51
C ILE A 67 5.71 -2.46 37.26
N ALA A 68 4.93 -1.68 38.02
CA ALA A 68 3.52 -1.49 37.77
C ALA A 68 3.33 -0.43 36.65
N ASP A 69 2.52 -0.75 35.66
CA ASP A 69 2.16 0.15 34.56
C ASP A 69 0.72 -0.14 34.13
N ASP A 70 -0.09 0.89 34.03
CA ASP A 70 -1.51 0.80 33.64
C ASP A 70 -1.71 0.23 32.22
N SER A 71 -0.67 0.19 31.41
CA SER A 71 -0.71 -0.42 30.08
C SER A 71 -0.57 -1.94 30.08
N LEU A 72 -0.22 -2.53 31.23
CA LEU A 72 -0.11 -3.98 31.39
C LEU A 72 -1.49 -4.61 31.58
N LYS A 73 -1.74 -5.73 30.90
CA LYS A 73 -2.87 -6.60 31.23
C LYS A 73 -2.50 -7.44 32.46
N ASP A 74 -3.49 -7.97 33.17
CA ASP A 74 -3.32 -8.70 34.45
C ASP A 74 -2.28 -9.83 34.42
N ASN A 75 -2.05 -10.41 33.23
CA ASN A 75 -1.08 -11.50 33.03
C ASN A 75 0.22 -11.06 32.34
N GLN A 76 0.42 -9.78 32.12
CA GLN A 76 1.60 -9.24 31.44
C GLN A 76 2.54 -8.56 32.43
N LYS A 77 3.84 -8.67 32.15
CA LYS A 77 4.91 -7.99 32.89
C LYS A 77 5.94 -7.43 31.94
N PHE A 78 6.72 -6.51 32.42
CA PHE A 78 7.96 -6.11 31.76
C PHE A 78 9.10 -7.00 32.19
N TYR A 79 9.90 -7.38 31.20
CA TYR A 79 11.13 -8.12 31.39
C TYR A 79 12.27 -7.32 30.79
N MET A 80 13.42 -7.34 31.41
CA MET A 80 14.65 -6.92 30.77
C MET A 80 15.22 -8.11 30.00
N LEU A 81 15.38 -7.92 28.70
CA LEU A 81 15.92 -8.90 27.80
C LEU A 81 17.35 -8.49 27.42
N GLN A 82 18.30 -9.40 27.68
CA GLN A 82 19.66 -9.27 27.18
C GLN A 82 19.78 -10.03 25.85
N HIS A 83 20.40 -9.38 24.87
CA HIS A 83 20.71 -9.97 23.58
C HIS A 83 22.17 -9.62 23.18
N GLU A 84 22.64 -10.19 22.08
CA GLU A 84 24.01 -10.04 21.61
C GLU A 84 24.52 -8.59 21.59
N HIS A 85 23.67 -7.63 21.22
CA HIS A 85 24.05 -6.23 21.06
C HIS A 85 23.63 -5.31 22.20
N GLY A 86 22.99 -5.82 23.26
CA GLY A 86 22.59 -4.97 24.37
C GLY A 86 21.40 -5.45 25.17
N PHE A 87 20.68 -4.50 25.75
CA PHE A 87 19.49 -4.71 26.56
C PHE A 87 18.30 -4.00 25.94
N VAL A 88 17.13 -4.61 26.04
CA VAL A 88 15.87 -4.04 25.60
C VAL A 88 14.74 -4.51 26.52
N MET A 89 13.73 -3.68 26.68
CA MET A 89 12.55 -4.04 27.46
C MET A 89 11.63 -4.93 26.63
N LEU A 90 11.17 -6.03 27.21
CA LEU A 90 10.19 -6.95 26.63
C LEU A 90 8.90 -6.89 27.46
N LYS A 91 7.77 -6.64 26.83
CA LYS A 91 6.44 -6.80 27.42
C LYS A 91 5.88 -8.14 27.01
N ALA A 92 5.67 -9.02 27.95
CA ALA A 92 5.22 -10.39 27.71
C ALA A 92 4.36 -10.95 28.84
N SER A 93 3.56 -11.97 28.53
CA SER A 93 2.89 -12.78 29.55
C SER A 93 3.84 -13.88 30.08
N LYS A 94 3.52 -14.45 31.24
CA LYS A 94 4.26 -15.62 31.76
C LYS A 94 4.23 -16.79 30.78
N GLU A 95 3.13 -16.97 30.04
CA GLU A 95 2.99 -18.02 29.04
C GLU A 95 3.88 -17.77 27.83
N ASP A 96 4.02 -16.51 27.40
CA ASP A 96 4.91 -16.16 26.30
C ASP A 96 6.36 -16.38 26.69
N VAL A 97 6.73 -16.02 27.92
CA VAL A 97 8.07 -16.28 28.45
C VAL A 97 8.33 -17.78 28.57
N LYS A 98 7.35 -18.60 29.04
CA LYS A 98 7.47 -20.05 29.04
C LYS A 98 7.75 -20.63 27.67
N LYS A 99 7.01 -20.21 26.66
CA LYS A 99 7.22 -20.63 25.26
C LYS A 99 8.59 -20.20 24.75
N LEU A 100 9.00 -18.99 25.09
CA LEU A 100 10.27 -18.43 24.68
C LEU A 100 11.46 -19.24 25.23
N ILE A 101 11.41 -19.63 26.49
CA ILE A 101 12.48 -20.44 27.13
C ILE A 101 12.26 -21.93 26.95
N GLN A 102 11.19 -22.37 26.28
CA GLN A 102 10.86 -23.79 26.05
C GLN A 102 10.90 -24.65 27.33
N SER A 103 10.55 -24.07 28.47
CA SER A 103 10.51 -24.68 29.77
C SER A 103 9.10 -24.79 30.31
N ASN A 104 8.75 -25.89 30.97
CA ASN A 104 7.47 -26.02 31.65
C ASN A 104 7.44 -25.27 32.99
N ASP A 105 8.59 -25.01 33.58
CA ASP A 105 8.74 -24.30 34.83
C ASP A 105 9.54 -23.01 34.60
N ILE A 106 8.95 -21.88 34.96
CA ILE A 106 9.68 -20.61 35.05
C ILE A 106 10.25 -20.57 36.46
N PRO A 107 11.59 -20.49 36.62
CA PRO A 107 12.19 -20.36 37.94
C PRO A 107 11.62 -19.11 38.64
N ASN A 108 11.44 -19.21 39.99
CA ASN A 108 11.06 -18.06 40.82
C ASN A 108 12.19 -17.02 40.91
N GLU A 109 13.33 -17.30 40.32
CA GLU A 109 14.47 -16.39 40.27
C GLU A 109 14.19 -15.25 39.28
N LYS A 110 14.57 -14.05 39.70
CA LYS A 110 14.35 -12.84 38.87
C LYS A 110 15.18 -12.85 37.59
N LEU A 111 16.34 -13.53 37.56
CA LEU A 111 17.21 -13.60 36.41
C LEU A 111 17.23 -15.04 35.85
N ILE A 112 16.89 -15.15 34.58
CA ILE A 112 17.00 -16.41 33.83
C ILE A 112 18.20 -16.26 32.89
N ASP A 113 19.28 -16.93 33.17
CA ASP A 113 20.47 -16.99 32.31
C ASP A 113 20.30 -18.12 31.27
N LEU A 114 20.35 -17.73 30.00
CA LEU A 114 20.10 -18.60 28.85
C LEU A 114 21.35 -18.79 27.98
N LYS A 115 22.54 -18.44 28.50
CA LYS A 115 23.80 -18.48 27.72
C LYS A 115 24.10 -19.80 27.07
N ASP A 116 23.72 -20.90 27.72
CA ASP A 116 23.95 -22.27 27.21
C ASP A 116 22.82 -22.75 26.27
N LYS A 117 21.84 -21.90 26.02
CA LYS A 117 20.68 -22.19 25.15
C LYS A 117 20.62 -21.19 24.02
N ASP A 118 20.74 -21.67 22.79
CA ASP A 118 20.49 -20.82 21.60
C ASP A 118 19.00 -20.64 21.39
N ILE A 119 18.42 -19.60 22.04
CA ILE A 119 17.01 -19.27 21.96
C ILE A 119 16.83 -18.11 20.98
N TYR A 120 16.14 -18.38 19.87
CA TYR A 120 15.74 -17.40 18.89
C TYR A 120 14.24 -17.16 18.98
N SER A 121 13.83 -15.93 19.20
CA SER A 121 12.42 -15.58 19.34
C SER A 121 12.00 -14.53 18.33
N PRO A 122 10.81 -14.68 17.70
CA PRO A 122 10.19 -13.61 16.96
C PRO A 122 9.73 -12.52 17.92
N VAL A 123 10.05 -11.28 17.60
CA VAL A 123 9.68 -10.11 18.39
C VAL A 123 9.23 -8.98 17.46
N ASP A 124 8.38 -8.09 17.98
CA ASP A 124 7.96 -6.89 17.29
C ASP A 124 8.34 -5.66 18.13
N ALA A 125 9.02 -4.71 17.48
CA ALA A 125 9.44 -3.48 18.13
C ALA A 125 8.30 -2.47 18.12
N ILE A 126 7.74 -2.17 19.28
CA ILE A 126 6.70 -1.16 19.43
C ILE A 126 7.34 0.17 19.77
N PHE A 127 7.20 1.10 18.81
CA PHE A 127 7.59 2.48 19.02
C PHE A 127 6.48 3.23 19.74
N GLU A 128 6.82 3.94 20.80
CA GLU A 128 5.93 4.94 21.32
C GLU A 128 5.65 6.00 20.24
N ARG A 129 4.44 6.03 19.77
CA ARG A 129 3.96 7.13 18.95
C ARG A 129 3.79 8.35 19.85
N GLY A 130 4.89 9.09 20.06
CA GLY A 130 4.81 10.42 20.65
C GLY A 130 3.78 11.24 19.87
N SER A 131 3.03 12.06 20.58
CA SER A 131 1.91 12.89 20.13
C SER A 131 2.25 13.93 19.04
N LYS A 132 3.44 13.92 18.47
CA LYS A 132 3.95 14.92 17.52
C LYS A 132 3.24 14.96 16.15
N GLY A 133 2.28 14.08 15.86
CA GLY A 133 1.67 13.98 14.53
C GLY A 133 0.17 14.28 14.42
N ARG A 134 -0.55 14.59 15.48
CA ARG A 134 -2.02 14.82 15.42
C ARG A 134 -2.39 16.27 15.67
N LYS A 135 -2.60 16.97 14.57
CA LYS A 135 -3.19 18.34 14.56
C LYS A 135 -4.67 18.30 14.86
N ASN A 136 -5.27 18.08 15.88
CA ASN A 136 -6.70 18.16 16.31
C ASN A 136 -7.05 17.05 17.31
N ILE A 137 -6.33 17.02 18.41
CA ILE A 137 -6.69 16.16 19.55
C ILE A 137 -7.44 17.04 20.56
N SER A 138 -8.56 16.55 21.09
CA SER A 138 -9.27 17.27 22.17
C SER A 138 -8.34 17.52 23.37
N PRO A 139 -8.53 18.61 24.14
CA PRO A 139 -7.70 18.91 25.30
C PRO A 139 -7.60 17.75 26.30
N GLU A 140 -8.72 17.04 26.55
CA GLU A 140 -8.79 15.89 27.45
C GLU A 140 -7.97 14.69 26.96
N LEU A 141 -8.01 14.43 25.65
CA LEU A 141 -7.23 13.37 25.04
C LEU A 141 -5.73 13.72 25.02
N LYS A 142 -5.42 15.01 24.90
CA LYS A 142 -4.05 15.54 24.95
C LYS A 142 -3.43 15.39 26.33
N GLU A 143 -4.23 15.60 27.38
CA GLU A 143 -3.82 15.42 28.77
C GLU A 143 -3.61 13.93 29.10
N LYS A 144 -4.52 13.04 28.67
CA LYS A 144 -4.33 11.58 28.80
C LYS A 144 -3.07 11.09 28.09
N PHE A 145 -2.77 11.61 26.90
CA PHE A 145 -1.53 11.25 26.17
C PHE A 145 -0.28 11.82 26.84
N LYS A 146 -0.36 13.01 27.44
CA LYS A 146 0.74 13.60 28.20
C LYS A 146 1.05 12.75 29.44
N ASN A 147 0.04 12.40 30.21
CA ASN A 147 0.17 11.55 31.40
C ASN A 147 0.71 10.16 31.05
N ALA A 148 0.24 9.55 29.96
CA ALA A 148 0.76 8.27 29.49
C ALA A 148 2.23 8.37 29.02
N ALA A 149 2.61 9.46 28.37
CA ALA A 149 4.00 9.70 27.93
C ALA A 149 4.94 9.95 29.12
N GLU A 150 4.50 10.68 30.13
CA GLU A 150 5.25 10.92 31.36
C GLU A 150 5.43 9.60 32.14
N HIS A 151 4.37 8.81 32.27
CA HIS A 151 4.41 7.50 32.94
C HIS A 151 5.38 6.55 32.23
N SER A 152 5.31 6.47 30.93
CA SER A 152 6.22 5.68 30.08
C SER A 152 7.68 6.13 30.18
N SER A 153 7.93 7.43 30.31
CA SER A 153 9.26 8.00 30.54
C SER A 153 9.82 7.62 31.91
N LEU A 154 8.97 7.60 32.95
CA LEU A 154 9.33 7.16 34.29
C LEU A 154 9.68 5.67 34.34
N VAL A 155 8.89 4.82 33.67
CA VAL A 155 9.16 3.36 33.55
C VAL A 155 10.51 3.15 32.87
N ARG A 156 10.79 3.85 31.79
CA ARG A 156 12.08 3.75 31.07
C ARG A 156 13.28 4.20 31.91
N ALA A 157 13.15 5.30 32.62
CA ALA A 157 14.18 5.77 33.52
C ALA A 157 14.49 4.71 34.60
N ARG A 158 13.45 4.15 35.23
CA ARG A 158 13.57 3.11 36.25
C ARG A 158 14.21 1.82 35.69
N VAL A 159 13.82 1.40 34.48
CA VAL A 159 14.46 0.26 33.77
C VAL A 159 15.92 0.57 33.49
N SER A 160 16.27 1.77 33.06
CA SER A 160 17.65 2.19 32.83
C SER A 160 18.50 2.10 34.10
N ASP A 161 17.96 2.51 35.25
CA ASP A 161 18.64 2.42 36.54
C ASP A 161 18.86 0.95 36.96
N ILE A 162 17.86 0.11 36.80
CA ILE A 162 17.95 -1.34 37.06
C ILE A 162 19.00 -1.98 36.14
N VAL A 163 19.00 -1.64 34.82
CA VAL A 163 20.01 -2.12 33.89
C VAL A 163 21.41 -1.76 34.34
N ASN A 164 21.62 -0.51 34.75
CA ASN A 164 22.91 -0.04 35.24
C ASN A 164 23.34 -0.79 36.49
N GLU A 165 22.42 -1.03 37.43
CA GLU A 165 22.67 -1.78 38.64
C GLU A 165 23.09 -3.25 38.31
N ILE A 166 22.38 -3.91 37.42
CA ILE A 166 22.68 -5.30 37.00
C ILE A 166 24.03 -5.38 36.27
N VAL A 167 24.27 -4.42 35.35
CA VAL A 167 25.56 -4.36 34.64
C VAL A 167 26.72 -4.20 35.63
N ILE A 168 26.55 -3.31 36.62
CA ILE A 168 27.54 -3.13 37.69
C ILE A 168 27.71 -4.41 38.51
N LYS A 169 26.63 -5.04 38.96
CA LYS A 169 26.65 -6.26 39.76
C LYS A 169 27.33 -7.42 39.02
N LYS A 170 26.93 -7.66 37.74
CA LYS A 170 27.59 -8.69 36.92
C LYS A 170 29.04 -8.38 36.59
N SER A 171 29.45 -7.11 36.52
CA SER A 171 30.84 -6.74 36.27
C SER A 171 31.73 -6.93 37.48
N VAL A 172 31.16 -6.99 38.70
CA VAL A 172 31.87 -7.31 39.93
C VAL A 172 32.06 -8.83 40.03
N ASP A 173 31.07 -9.60 39.60
CA ASP A 173 31.08 -11.10 39.71
C ASP A 173 31.79 -11.82 38.55
N SER A 174 31.96 -11.15 37.40
CA SER A 174 32.67 -11.73 36.26
C SER A 174 33.68 -10.74 35.65
N ALA A 175 34.91 -11.19 35.51
CA ALA A 175 36.03 -10.43 34.92
C ALA A 175 35.87 -10.06 33.44
N SER A 176 34.66 -10.05 32.86
CA SER A 176 34.44 -9.71 31.47
C SER A 176 34.05 -8.22 31.31
N SER A 177 35.07 -7.41 31.03
CA SER A 177 34.94 -5.99 30.64
C SER A 177 33.97 -5.73 29.47
N LYS A 178 33.61 -6.76 28.73
CA LYS A 178 32.70 -6.69 27.56
C LYS A 178 31.24 -6.36 27.89
N LEU A 179 30.78 -6.57 29.13
CA LEU A 179 29.40 -6.27 29.54
C LEU A 179 29.16 -4.82 29.89
N ARG A 180 30.23 -4.01 30.12
CA ARG A 180 30.12 -2.57 30.47
C ARG A 180 29.69 -1.69 29.32
N GLU A 181 29.76 -2.16 28.08
CA GLU A 181 29.56 -1.33 26.88
C GLU A 181 28.26 -1.62 26.11
N LYS A 182 27.45 -2.58 26.55
CA LYS A 182 26.22 -2.95 25.81
C LYS A 182 25.13 -1.88 26.02
N PRO A 183 24.67 -1.20 24.96
CA PRO A 183 23.69 -0.13 25.09
C PRO A 183 22.31 -0.66 25.47
N PHE A 184 21.58 0.13 26.25
CA PHE A 184 20.16 -0.10 26.52
C PHE A 184 19.28 0.68 25.52
N ALA A 185 18.36 -0.05 24.85
CA ALA A 185 17.40 0.56 23.93
C ALA A 185 16.20 1.10 24.72
N SER A 186 16.26 2.37 25.14
CA SER A 186 15.24 3.02 25.98
C SER A 186 14.06 3.63 25.23
N GLN A 187 14.07 3.64 23.89
CA GLN A 187 13.08 4.37 23.08
C GLN A 187 11.85 3.56 22.72
N PHE A 188 11.86 2.26 22.93
CA PHE A 188 10.79 1.33 22.59
C PHE A 188 10.89 0.06 23.44
N TYR A 189 9.86 -0.75 23.37
CA TYR A 189 9.87 -2.08 23.95
C TYR A 189 9.47 -3.12 22.89
N LEU A 190 9.82 -4.36 23.16
CA LEU A 190 9.46 -5.50 22.32
C LEU A 190 8.22 -6.18 22.86
N ILE A 191 7.48 -6.82 21.95
CA ILE A 191 6.42 -7.76 22.28
C ILE A 191 6.66 -9.09 21.55
N VAL A 192 6.20 -10.18 22.13
CA VAL A 192 6.10 -11.46 21.43
C VAL A 192 4.85 -11.42 20.55
N PRO A 193 4.96 -11.62 19.23
CA PRO A 193 3.80 -11.59 18.33
C PRO A 193 2.79 -12.68 18.70
N GLY A 194 1.56 -12.28 18.99
CA GLY A 194 0.48 -13.22 19.25
C GLY A 194 -0.13 -13.78 17.94
N LYS A 195 -0.97 -14.81 18.07
CA LYS A 195 -1.68 -15.41 16.91
C LYS A 195 -2.44 -14.37 16.07
N GLY A 196 -3.00 -13.34 16.70
CA GLY A 196 -3.71 -12.27 16.00
C GLY A 196 -2.85 -11.47 15.01
N TYR A 197 -1.57 -11.31 15.30
CA TYR A 197 -0.60 -10.67 14.40
C TYR A 197 -0.50 -11.42 13.06
N TYR A 198 -0.29 -12.74 13.13
CA TYR A 198 -0.17 -13.59 11.94
C TYR A 198 -1.47 -13.63 11.14
N ILE A 199 -2.63 -13.73 11.83
CA ILE A 199 -3.94 -13.72 11.18
C ILE A 199 -4.13 -12.39 10.41
N MET A 200 -3.80 -11.26 11.02
CA MET A 200 -3.93 -9.95 10.36
C MET A 200 -3.01 -9.82 9.15
N THR A 201 -1.78 -10.34 9.23
CA THR A 201 -0.84 -10.35 8.11
C THR A 201 -1.37 -11.20 6.95
N TYR A 202 -1.90 -12.38 7.22
CA TYR A 202 -2.47 -13.27 6.19
C TYR A 202 -3.72 -12.66 5.56
N VAL A 203 -4.61 -12.06 6.35
CA VAL A 203 -5.79 -11.36 5.84
C VAL A 203 -5.38 -10.18 4.95
N ALA A 204 -4.40 -9.40 5.37
CA ALA A 204 -3.90 -8.28 4.57
C ALA A 204 -3.35 -8.76 3.22
N GLU A 205 -2.59 -9.87 3.21
CA GLU A 205 -2.06 -10.43 1.96
C GLU A 205 -3.17 -10.93 1.03
N VAL A 206 -4.19 -11.61 1.55
CA VAL A 206 -5.35 -12.02 0.77
C VAL A 206 -6.04 -10.81 0.12
N VAL A 207 -6.21 -9.72 0.85
CA VAL A 207 -6.77 -8.47 0.31
C VAL A 207 -5.89 -7.89 -0.80
N ILE A 208 -4.57 -7.87 -0.62
CA ILE A 208 -3.62 -7.41 -1.65
C ILE A 208 -3.72 -8.29 -2.90
N LEU A 209 -3.80 -9.61 -2.77
CA LEU A 209 -3.98 -10.54 -3.89
C LEU A 209 -5.26 -10.28 -4.68
N ILE A 210 -6.37 -10.03 -3.98
CA ILE A 210 -7.65 -9.68 -4.61
C ILE A 210 -7.52 -8.37 -5.41
N ILE A 211 -6.92 -7.34 -4.81
CA ILE A 211 -6.68 -6.04 -5.48
C ILE A 211 -5.78 -6.24 -6.70
N THR A 212 -4.72 -7.03 -6.57
CA THR A 212 -3.79 -7.38 -7.66
C THR A 212 -4.54 -8.02 -8.81
N PHE A 213 -5.35 -9.04 -8.55
CA PHE A 213 -6.15 -9.73 -9.56
C PHE A 213 -7.04 -8.77 -10.36
N PHE A 214 -7.81 -7.92 -9.66
CA PHE A 214 -8.69 -6.96 -10.33
C PHE A 214 -7.92 -5.88 -11.10
N SER A 215 -6.78 -5.45 -10.59
CA SER A 215 -5.90 -4.47 -11.25
C SER A 215 -5.35 -5.04 -12.56
N VAL A 216 -4.78 -6.24 -12.54
CA VAL A 216 -4.26 -6.92 -13.73
C VAL A 216 -5.38 -7.18 -14.75
N LYS A 217 -6.54 -7.70 -14.31
CA LYS A 217 -7.71 -7.91 -15.17
C LYS A 217 -8.17 -6.62 -15.84
N SER A 218 -8.15 -5.48 -15.12
CA SER A 218 -8.50 -4.16 -15.68
C SER A 218 -7.52 -3.70 -16.75
N VAL A 219 -6.22 -3.94 -16.56
CA VAL A 219 -5.18 -3.64 -17.57
C VAL A 219 -5.38 -4.47 -18.83
N ILE A 220 -5.52 -5.79 -18.69
CA ILE A 220 -5.73 -6.72 -19.80
C ILE A 220 -6.99 -6.33 -20.59
N LYS A 221 -8.11 -6.06 -19.90
CA LYS A 221 -9.36 -5.61 -20.53
C LYS A 221 -9.15 -4.37 -21.38
N ASN A 222 -8.42 -3.36 -20.88
CA ASN A 222 -8.17 -2.12 -21.63
C ASN A 222 -7.25 -2.35 -22.83
N ILE A 223 -6.22 -3.21 -22.69
CA ILE A 223 -5.34 -3.56 -23.81
C ILE A 223 -6.13 -4.28 -24.91
N ARG A 224 -6.94 -5.25 -24.55
CA ARG A 224 -7.80 -6.00 -25.50
C ARG A 224 -8.77 -5.06 -26.20
N LYS A 225 -9.41 -4.14 -25.45
CA LYS A 225 -10.31 -3.13 -26.05
C LYS A 225 -9.55 -2.26 -27.06
N ASN A 226 -8.44 -1.66 -26.67
CA ASN A 226 -7.66 -0.83 -27.58
C ASN A 226 -7.20 -1.62 -28.83
N LYS A 227 -6.82 -2.89 -28.64
CA LYS A 227 -6.41 -3.75 -29.76
C LYS A 227 -7.55 -3.96 -30.75
N ALA A 228 -8.74 -4.32 -30.26
CA ALA A 228 -9.92 -4.52 -31.10
C ALA A 228 -10.28 -3.24 -31.89
N GLU A 229 -10.26 -2.06 -31.25
CA GLU A 229 -10.54 -0.80 -31.91
C GLU A 229 -9.52 -0.45 -33.01
N TYR A 230 -8.24 -0.78 -32.84
CA TYR A 230 -7.24 -0.63 -33.89
C TYR A 230 -7.44 -1.63 -35.02
N GLU A 231 -7.79 -2.89 -34.71
CA GLU A 231 -8.09 -3.90 -35.73
C GLU A 231 -9.30 -3.50 -36.58
N GLU A 232 -10.36 -3.00 -35.95
CA GLU A 232 -11.54 -2.48 -36.66
C GLU A 232 -11.18 -1.30 -37.58
N LEU A 233 -10.34 -0.36 -37.10
CA LEU A 233 -9.82 0.72 -37.95
C LEU A 233 -9.06 0.19 -39.15
N PHE A 234 -8.15 -0.79 -38.97
CA PHE A 234 -7.31 -1.30 -40.04
C PHE A 234 -8.10 -2.14 -41.06
N ILE A 235 -9.13 -2.86 -40.60
CA ILE A 235 -10.06 -3.55 -41.51
C ILE A 235 -10.81 -2.54 -42.38
N LYS A 236 -11.28 -1.43 -41.78
CA LYS A 236 -12.05 -0.42 -42.50
C LYS A 236 -11.17 0.47 -43.38
N TYR A 237 -9.96 0.81 -42.95
CA TYR A 237 -9.01 1.69 -43.61
C TYR A 237 -7.61 1.06 -43.61
N PRO A 238 -7.33 0.10 -44.50
CA PRO A 238 -6.08 -0.64 -44.50
C PRO A 238 -4.81 0.23 -44.64
N GLU A 239 -4.94 1.38 -45.30
CA GLU A 239 -3.85 2.35 -45.44
C GLU A 239 -3.33 2.87 -44.08
N THR A 240 -4.19 2.90 -43.06
CA THR A 240 -3.82 3.37 -41.72
C THR A 240 -2.96 2.38 -40.92
N GLU A 241 -2.91 1.12 -41.32
CA GLU A 241 -2.05 0.12 -40.68
C GLU A 241 -0.58 0.43 -40.91
N ARG A 242 -0.24 0.89 -42.13
CA ARG A 242 1.13 1.25 -42.49
C ARG A 242 1.54 2.62 -41.99
N ASP A 243 0.62 3.60 -42.04
CA ASP A 243 0.88 4.98 -41.65
C ASP A 243 -0.32 5.56 -40.87
N LEU A 244 -0.25 5.55 -39.53
CA LEU A 244 -1.28 6.18 -38.71
C LEU A 244 -1.30 7.72 -38.78
N ASP A 245 -0.25 8.35 -39.31
CA ASP A 245 -0.22 9.81 -39.45
C ASP A 245 -1.14 10.30 -40.56
N ILE A 246 -1.55 9.42 -41.48
CA ILE A 246 -2.58 9.71 -42.48
C ILE A 246 -3.89 10.15 -41.82
N LEU A 247 -4.23 9.59 -40.66
CA LEU A 247 -5.41 9.99 -39.89
C LEU A 247 -5.39 11.47 -39.49
N VAL A 248 -4.21 12.02 -39.23
CA VAL A 248 -4.05 13.44 -38.86
C VAL A 248 -3.93 14.32 -40.12
N ARG A 249 -3.20 13.84 -41.11
CA ARG A 249 -2.92 14.56 -42.35
C ARG A 249 -4.19 14.78 -43.19
N GLU A 250 -5.08 13.80 -43.23
CA GLU A 250 -6.29 13.82 -44.04
C GLU A 250 -7.58 13.96 -43.20
N ALA A 251 -7.44 14.38 -41.93
CA ALA A 251 -8.60 14.62 -41.08
C ALA A 251 -9.49 15.72 -41.59
N LYS A 252 -10.78 15.47 -41.69
CA LYS A 252 -11.80 16.50 -42.00
C LYS A 252 -12.06 17.44 -40.80
N TYR A 253 -11.74 16.94 -39.59
CA TYR A 253 -11.80 17.68 -38.35
C TYR A 253 -10.74 17.14 -37.38
N ILE A 254 -10.06 18.00 -36.64
CA ILE A 254 -9.12 17.63 -35.61
C ILE A 254 -9.20 18.62 -34.44
N ASN A 255 -9.35 18.08 -33.25
CA ASN A 255 -9.21 18.82 -32.00
C ASN A 255 -8.17 18.16 -31.11
N LYS A 256 -7.01 18.82 -30.99
CA LYS A 256 -5.87 18.31 -30.21
C LYS A 256 -6.12 18.29 -28.70
N LYS A 257 -6.98 19.19 -28.19
CA LYS A 257 -7.31 19.25 -26.76
C LYS A 257 -8.23 18.10 -26.36
N LEU A 258 -9.27 17.83 -27.14
CA LEU A 258 -10.15 16.68 -26.96
C LEU A 258 -9.46 15.38 -27.34
N LYS A 259 -8.38 15.42 -28.12
CA LYS A 259 -7.77 14.27 -28.79
C LYS A 259 -8.81 13.52 -29.62
N ALA A 260 -9.55 14.25 -30.40
CA ALA A 260 -10.59 13.78 -31.29
C ALA A 260 -10.26 14.19 -32.72
N LEU A 261 -10.52 13.33 -33.67
CA LEU A 261 -10.45 13.63 -35.10
C LEU A 261 -11.53 12.88 -35.87
N ILE A 262 -11.91 13.43 -37.04
CA ILE A 262 -12.78 12.76 -37.99
C ILE A 262 -11.99 12.52 -39.26
N TYR A 263 -11.82 11.24 -39.60
CA TYR A 263 -11.15 10.76 -40.78
C TYR A 263 -12.17 10.04 -41.68
N LYS A 264 -12.30 10.49 -42.94
CA LYS A 264 -13.32 9.99 -43.87
C LYS A 264 -14.73 10.01 -43.24
N ASP A 265 -15.27 8.85 -42.89
CA ASP A 265 -16.58 8.63 -42.27
C ASP A 265 -16.46 8.02 -40.87
N ALA A 266 -15.34 8.22 -40.15
CA ALA A 266 -15.11 7.74 -38.81
C ALA A 266 -14.70 8.83 -37.85
N LEU A 267 -15.26 8.78 -36.64
CA LEU A 267 -14.82 9.56 -35.48
C LEU A 267 -13.83 8.72 -34.66
N ILE A 268 -12.64 9.27 -34.42
CA ILE A 268 -11.57 8.62 -33.67
C ILE A 268 -11.26 9.48 -32.42
N LEU A 269 -11.38 8.85 -31.26
CA LEU A 269 -11.02 9.44 -29.98
C LEU A 269 -9.76 8.73 -29.44
N TYR A 270 -8.67 9.48 -29.25
CA TYR A 270 -7.37 8.92 -28.91
C TYR A 270 -6.77 9.47 -27.59
N GLY A 271 -7.64 9.89 -26.68
CA GLY A 271 -7.25 10.46 -25.38
C GLY A 271 -6.87 9.43 -24.32
N ARG A 272 -7.84 8.96 -23.55
CA ARG A 272 -7.67 7.97 -22.47
C ARG A 272 -7.76 6.51 -22.92
N GLY A 273 -7.81 6.27 -24.18
CA GLY A 273 -7.90 4.99 -24.87
C GLY A 273 -7.94 5.28 -26.35
N PHE A 274 -8.06 4.23 -27.13
CA PHE A 274 -8.35 4.35 -28.54
C PHE A 274 -9.80 3.92 -28.73
N ASN A 275 -10.60 4.74 -29.41
CA ASN A 275 -11.98 4.42 -29.76
C ASN A 275 -12.20 4.84 -31.21
N PHE A 276 -12.71 3.93 -31.97
CA PHE A 276 -13.04 4.06 -33.37
C PHE A 276 -14.55 3.92 -33.53
N GLN A 277 -15.20 4.90 -34.14
CA GLN A 277 -16.66 4.91 -34.33
C GLN A 277 -16.99 5.34 -35.75
N LEU A 278 -17.62 4.46 -36.52
CA LEU A 278 -18.16 4.82 -37.81
C LEU A 278 -19.32 5.80 -37.63
N LEU A 279 -19.33 6.88 -38.39
CA LEU A 279 -20.41 7.89 -38.38
C LEU A 279 -21.75 7.27 -38.83
N SER A 280 -21.73 6.26 -39.69
CA SER A 280 -22.91 5.47 -40.04
C SER A 280 -23.48 4.63 -38.91
N GLY A 281 -22.65 4.25 -37.94
CA GLY A 281 -23.04 3.38 -36.83
C GLY A 281 -23.89 4.06 -35.76
N PHE A 282 -24.04 5.39 -35.79
CA PHE A 282 -24.89 6.10 -34.86
C PHE A 282 -25.67 7.25 -35.53
N SER A 283 -26.86 7.52 -35.02
CA SER A 283 -27.72 8.63 -35.49
C SER A 283 -27.70 9.83 -34.56
N LYS A 284 -27.42 9.58 -33.27
CA LYS A 284 -27.48 10.62 -32.23
C LYS A 284 -26.27 10.51 -31.30
N VAL A 285 -25.77 11.67 -30.86
CA VAL A 285 -24.77 11.80 -29.82
C VAL A 285 -25.31 12.65 -28.68
N THR A 286 -25.16 12.16 -27.45
CA THR A 286 -25.52 12.94 -26.27
C THR A 286 -24.24 13.21 -25.46
N PHE A 287 -23.98 14.47 -25.16
CA PHE A 287 -22.86 14.85 -24.30
C PHE A 287 -23.36 15.10 -22.88
N ASP A 288 -22.76 14.38 -21.92
CA ASP A 288 -23.00 14.53 -20.49
C ASP A 288 -21.77 15.06 -19.77
N ARG A 289 -22.00 15.79 -18.68
CA ARG A 289 -20.93 16.14 -17.74
C ARG A 289 -20.87 15.15 -16.60
N GLU A 290 -19.68 14.74 -16.22
CA GLU A 290 -19.44 13.95 -15.01
C GLU A 290 -19.10 14.91 -13.86
N ILE A 291 -19.96 14.93 -12.82
CA ILE A 291 -19.77 15.76 -11.64
C ILE A 291 -19.28 14.86 -10.48
N ARG A 292 -18.25 15.31 -9.77
CA ARG A 292 -17.78 14.68 -8.52
C ARG A 292 -17.52 15.75 -7.47
N LYS A 293 -18.15 15.62 -6.30
CA LYS A 293 -18.06 16.62 -5.22
C LYS A 293 -18.35 18.04 -5.70
N GLY A 294 -19.43 18.23 -6.48
CA GLY A 294 -19.84 19.52 -7.01
C GLY A 294 -18.98 20.10 -8.15
N ARG A 295 -17.93 19.39 -8.57
CA ARG A 295 -17.03 19.85 -9.65
C ARG A 295 -17.17 18.97 -10.89
N VAL A 296 -17.23 19.58 -12.06
CA VAL A 296 -17.19 18.85 -13.33
C VAL A 296 -15.77 18.31 -13.53
N ILE A 297 -15.63 16.99 -13.63
CA ILE A 297 -14.33 16.31 -13.77
C ILE A 297 -14.10 15.82 -15.20
N SER A 298 -15.14 15.62 -15.97
CA SER A 298 -15.02 15.18 -17.35
C SER A 298 -16.33 15.33 -18.11
N TYR A 299 -16.22 15.21 -19.42
CA TYR A 299 -17.35 15.07 -20.33
C TYR A 299 -17.36 13.68 -20.94
N ARG A 300 -18.54 13.14 -21.20
CA ARG A 300 -18.77 11.85 -21.83
C ARG A 300 -19.66 12.01 -23.05
N ALA A 301 -19.35 11.30 -24.12
CA ALA A 301 -20.23 11.17 -25.27
C ALA A 301 -20.92 9.81 -25.22
N HIS A 302 -22.21 9.82 -25.43
CA HIS A 302 -23.03 8.63 -25.62
C HIS A 302 -23.43 8.57 -27.08
N PHE A 303 -22.98 7.55 -27.78
CA PHE A 303 -23.36 7.29 -29.17
C PHE A 303 -24.55 6.36 -29.17
N HIS A 304 -25.62 6.79 -29.81
CA HIS A 304 -26.87 6.04 -29.91
C HIS A 304 -27.03 5.52 -31.35
N ASN A 305 -27.12 4.21 -31.48
CA ASN A 305 -27.45 3.60 -32.76
C ASN A 305 -28.98 3.58 -32.98
N ILE A 306 -29.40 3.08 -34.15
CA ILE A 306 -30.83 3.00 -34.54
C ILE A 306 -31.60 2.01 -33.61
N PHE A 307 -30.89 1.09 -32.95
CA PHE A 307 -31.46 0.06 -32.07
C PHE A 307 -31.42 0.42 -30.58
N GLU A 308 -31.25 1.70 -30.24
CA GLU A 308 -31.20 2.22 -28.86
C GLU A 308 -30.04 1.70 -27.98
N THR A 309 -29.20 0.81 -28.47
CA THR A 309 -27.97 0.45 -27.79
C THR A 309 -27.00 1.63 -27.86
N TYR A 310 -26.39 2.00 -26.73
CA TYR A 310 -25.44 3.11 -26.69
C TYR A 310 -24.09 2.67 -26.16
N GLU A 311 -23.04 3.18 -26.77
CA GLU A 311 -21.69 3.08 -26.22
C GLU A 311 -21.31 4.39 -25.51
N LYS A 312 -20.82 4.27 -24.29
CA LYS A 312 -20.40 5.40 -23.47
C LYS A 312 -18.92 5.62 -23.58
N VAL A 313 -18.51 6.67 -24.21
CA VAL A 313 -17.10 7.01 -24.40
C VAL A 313 -16.75 8.31 -23.67
N LYS A 314 -15.62 8.29 -22.93
CA LYS A 314 -15.10 9.48 -22.26
C LYS A 314 -14.30 10.33 -23.25
N VAL A 315 -14.85 11.46 -23.66
CA VAL A 315 -14.26 12.34 -24.67
C VAL A 315 -13.17 13.23 -24.07
N CYS A 316 -13.33 13.70 -22.85
CA CYS A 316 -12.38 14.62 -22.23
C CYS A 316 -12.31 14.44 -20.71
N SER A 317 -11.11 14.60 -20.15
CA SER A 317 -10.86 14.52 -18.70
C SER A 317 -10.52 15.86 -18.05
N ASN A 318 -10.34 16.94 -18.82
CA ASN A 318 -9.93 18.23 -18.28
C ASN A 318 -11.03 19.27 -18.52
N TYR A 319 -11.52 19.84 -17.43
CA TYR A 319 -12.75 20.60 -17.37
C TYR A 319 -12.64 22.03 -17.92
N LYS A 320 -11.51 22.73 -17.68
CA LYS A 320 -11.49 24.19 -17.86
C LYS A 320 -11.64 24.70 -19.30
N ASN A 321 -11.26 23.92 -20.31
CA ASN A 321 -11.24 24.38 -21.72
C ASN A 321 -11.98 23.43 -22.67
N SER A 322 -12.82 22.54 -22.14
CA SER A 322 -13.39 21.46 -22.94
C SER A 322 -14.83 21.70 -23.38
N ARG A 323 -15.51 22.66 -22.78
CA ARG A 323 -16.92 22.94 -23.12
C ARG A 323 -17.07 23.47 -24.55
N GLU A 324 -16.24 24.45 -24.90
CA GLU A 324 -16.21 25.03 -26.24
C GLU A 324 -15.76 24.01 -27.29
N ASP A 325 -14.70 23.26 -26.97
CA ASP A 325 -14.19 22.20 -27.84
C ASP A 325 -15.24 21.10 -28.09
N ILE A 326 -16.01 20.71 -27.06
CA ILE A 326 -17.11 19.73 -27.21
C ILE A 326 -18.25 20.30 -28.02
N TYR A 327 -18.57 21.59 -27.84
CA TYR A 327 -19.58 22.27 -28.66
C TYR A 327 -19.17 22.32 -30.12
N GLU A 328 -17.91 22.63 -30.39
CA GLU A 328 -17.33 22.61 -31.73
C GLU A 328 -17.42 21.24 -32.40
N LEU A 329 -17.01 20.17 -31.67
CA LEU A 329 -17.17 18.81 -32.15
C LEU A 329 -18.63 18.45 -32.43
N GLY A 330 -19.53 18.79 -31.53
CA GLY A 330 -20.96 18.56 -31.71
C GLY A 330 -21.54 19.34 -32.89
N LYS A 331 -21.12 20.61 -33.08
CA LYS A 331 -21.48 21.42 -34.23
C LYS A 331 -21.03 20.78 -35.55
N THR A 332 -19.78 20.31 -35.59
CA THR A 332 -19.24 19.61 -36.77
C THR A 332 -20.03 18.33 -37.06
N LEU A 333 -20.32 17.51 -36.04
CA LEU A 333 -21.12 16.28 -36.20
C LEU A 333 -22.52 16.60 -36.73
N LYS A 334 -23.16 17.68 -36.26
CA LYS A 334 -24.50 18.10 -36.69
C LYS A 334 -24.48 18.68 -38.13
N GLN A 335 -23.61 19.64 -38.38
CA GLN A 335 -23.64 20.40 -39.63
C GLN A 335 -23.03 19.66 -40.80
N THR A 336 -21.92 18.92 -40.55
CA THR A 336 -21.19 18.27 -41.64
C THR A 336 -21.67 16.84 -41.87
N PHE A 337 -22.13 16.15 -40.82
CA PHE A 337 -22.45 14.73 -40.86
C PHE A 337 -23.92 14.41 -40.53
N GLY A 338 -24.78 15.46 -40.38
CA GLY A 338 -26.21 15.28 -40.17
C GLY A 338 -26.62 14.54 -38.88
N LYS A 339 -25.77 14.53 -37.86
CA LYS A 339 -26.05 13.81 -36.62
C LYS A 339 -26.90 14.61 -35.66
N THR A 340 -27.81 13.97 -34.95
CA THR A 340 -28.53 14.59 -33.84
C THR A 340 -27.61 14.76 -32.64
N VAL A 341 -27.40 15.98 -32.16
CA VAL A 341 -26.53 16.25 -31.00
C VAL A 341 -27.37 16.83 -29.87
N ARG A 342 -27.25 16.24 -28.67
CA ARG A 342 -27.87 16.72 -27.44
C ARG A 342 -26.81 16.97 -26.37
N TYR A 343 -27.05 18.02 -25.57
CA TYR A 343 -26.20 18.39 -24.43
C TYR A 343 -27.06 18.37 -23.16
N ASN A 344 -26.82 17.46 -22.25
CA ASN A 344 -27.61 17.28 -21.02
C ASN A 344 -27.21 18.23 -19.88
N TYR A 345 -26.40 19.23 -20.12
CA TYR A 345 -25.86 20.14 -19.11
C TYR A 345 -25.92 21.62 -19.48
N TRP A 346 -26.73 21.93 -20.46
CA TRP A 346 -26.94 23.33 -20.91
C TRP A 346 -28.23 23.89 -20.33
#